data_63d0ad12c5b9a67b0c8f186073aff50d
#
_entry.id   63d0ad12c5b9a67b0c8f186073aff50d
#
_cell.length_a   1.000
_cell.length_b   1.000
_cell.length_c   1.000
_cell.angle_alpha   90.00
_cell.angle_beta   90.00
_cell.angle_gamma   90.00
#
_symmetry.space_group_name_H-M   'P 1'
#
loop_
_entity.id
_entity.type
_entity.pdbx_description
1 polymer ?
#
loop_
_entity_poly.entity_id
_entity_poly.type
_entity_poly.pdbx_seq_one_letter_code
_entity_poly.pdbx_strand_id
1 'polypeptide(L)'
;HKRYGERSVYLDSVGTLSYGFLEVREESFLFSCKVKPENMADHFGLLLKSDKDATQCIVLAFDKGMQRAELLNLPMGVDPFWEASCTNIGTPKDAGPDGIRVCEKPFPFKDGDVIDLKVAVDKDMIEIFAGEKIAFTYRYYGETDYQIGLMAQDGCAEFFDLKITK
;
A
#
# COMPACT_ATOMS: atom_id res chain seq x y z
N HIS A 1 -15.64 7.54 5.57
CA HIS A 1 -15.74 8.87 4.95
C HIS A 1 -14.44 9.26 4.29
N LYS A 2 -14.54 9.92 3.13
CA LYS A 2 -13.41 10.48 2.39
C LYS A 2 -13.58 11.99 2.32
N ARG A 3 -12.54 12.73 2.66
CA ARG A 3 -12.50 14.19 2.46
C ARG A 3 -11.27 14.55 1.65
N TYR A 4 -11.47 15.29 0.57
CA TYR A 4 -10.41 15.76 -0.31
C TYR A 4 -10.21 17.25 -0.07
N GLY A 5 -9.01 17.64 0.35
CA GLY A 5 -8.52 19.02 0.36
C GLY A 5 -7.71 19.32 -0.90
N GLU A 6 -7.26 20.55 -1.07
CA GLU A 6 -6.45 20.94 -2.25
C GLU A 6 -5.16 20.11 -2.40
N ARG A 7 -4.56 19.62 -1.29
CA ARG A 7 -3.35 18.80 -1.26
C ARG A 7 -3.37 17.75 -0.16
N SER A 8 -4.55 17.38 0.30
CA SER A 8 -4.71 16.37 1.35
C SER A 8 -5.91 15.48 1.08
N VAL A 9 -5.80 14.23 1.52
CA VAL A 9 -6.88 13.25 1.52
C VAL A 9 -6.98 12.69 2.93
N TYR A 10 -8.16 12.77 3.51
CA TYR A 10 -8.46 12.18 4.81
C TYR A 10 -9.36 10.98 4.59
N LEU A 11 -8.93 9.82 5.07
CA LEU A 11 -9.67 8.58 5.04
C LEU A 11 -10.09 8.21 6.46
N ASP A 12 -11.35 7.87 6.62
CA ASP A 12 -11.95 7.48 7.89
C ASP A 12 -12.80 6.24 7.66
N SER A 13 -12.53 5.19 8.41
CA SER A 13 -13.27 3.94 8.33
C SER A 13 -13.49 3.33 9.72
N VAL A 14 -14.62 2.67 9.90
CA VAL A 14 -14.94 1.89 11.09
C VAL A 14 -15.39 0.51 10.62
N GLY A 15 -14.65 -0.53 10.98
CA GLY A 15 -14.94 -1.91 10.63
C GLY A 15 -14.80 -2.26 9.14
N THR A 16 -14.21 -1.37 8.33
CA THR A 16 -14.07 -1.54 6.88
C THR A 16 -12.80 -0.88 6.36
N LEU A 17 -12.47 -1.18 5.11
CA LEU A 17 -11.42 -0.52 4.36
C LEU A 17 -11.97 0.74 3.67
N SER A 18 -11.34 1.89 3.88
CA SER A 18 -11.53 3.10 3.09
C SER A 18 -10.35 3.33 2.18
N TYR A 19 -10.60 3.55 0.88
CA TYR A 19 -9.54 3.83 -0.07
C TYR A 19 -9.97 4.84 -1.13
N GLY A 20 -9.00 5.47 -1.78
CA GLY A 20 -9.22 6.39 -2.89
C GLY A 20 -8.03 6.39 -3.83
N PHE A 21 -8.31 6.36 -5.14
CA PHE A 21 -7.27 6.39 -6.17
C PHE A 21 -6.91 7.81 -6.56
N LEU A 22 -5.64 8.00 -6.92
CA LEU A 22 -5.13 9.20 -7.55
C LEU A 22 -5.07 8.99 -9.07
N GLU A 23 -5.47 10.00 -9.83
CA GLU A 23 -5.39 9.95 -11.29
C GLU A 23 -3.95 10.15 -11.77
N VAL A 24 -3.24 9.06 -11.95
CA VAL A 24 -1.90 9.01 -12.52
C VAL A 24 -1.96 8.14 -13.77
N ARG A 25 -1.58 8.70 -14.91
CA ARG A 25 -1.65 8.00 -16.22
C ARG A 25 -0.28 7.56 -16.71
N GLU A 26 0.77 8.11 -16.14
CA GLU A 26 2.14 7.81 -16.52
C GLU A 26 2.55 6.42 -16.01
N GLU A 27 3.29 5.68 -16.83
CA GLU A 27 3.88 4.38 -16.45
C GLU A 27 5.16 4.53 -15.63
N SER A 28 5.81 5.71 -15.73
CA SER A 28 7.03 6.04 -14.99
C SER A 28 6.86 7.40 -14.31
N PHE A 29 6.96 7.42 -12.98
CA PHE A 29 6.78 8.63 -12.18
C PHE A 29 7.36 8.47 -10.78
N LEU A 30 7.51 9.59 -10.09
CA LEU A 30 7.79 9.67 -8.67
C LEU A 30 6.56 10.20 -7.94
N PHE A 31 6.14 9.50 -6.91
CA PHE A 31 5.12 9.95 -5.98
C PHE A 31 5.72 10.21 -4.62
N SER A 32 5.28 11.25 -3.95
CA SER A 32 5.61 11.48 -2.55
C SER A 32 4.41 12.04 -1.80
N CYS A 33 4.30 11.66 -0.55
CA CYS A 33 3.34 12.24 0.38
C CYS A 33 3.85 12.09 1.82
N LYS A 34 3.13 12.72 2.73
CA LYS A 34 3.22 12.45 4.17
C LYS A 34 1.94 11.78 4.60
N VAL A 35 2.02 10.84 5.52
CA VAL A 35 0.86 10.21 6.13
C VAL A 35 0.92 10.32 7.63
N LYS A 36 -0.23 10.64 8.23
CA LYS A 36 -0.41 10.75 9.69
C LYS A 36 -1.57 9.85 10.08
N PRO A 37 -1.32 8.72 10.78
CA PRO A 37 -2.37 7.91 11.35
C PRO A 37 -3.00 8.61 12.57
N GLU A 38 -4.31 8.48 12.71
CA GLU A 38 -5.10 8.99 13.82
C GLU A 38 -6.15 7.97 14.26
N ASN A 39 -6.66 8.11 15.49
CA ASN A 39 -7.73 7.27 16.03
C ASN A 39 -7.48 5.76 15.87
N MET A 40 -6.24 5.34 16.10
CA MET A 40 -5.90 3.93 16.17
C MET A 40 -6.12 3.17 14.87
N ALA A 41 -5.87 3.78 13.69
CA ALA A 41 -5.93 3.05 12.43
C ALA A 41 -5.13 1.74 12.53
N ASP A 42 -5.80 0.60 12.35
CA ASP A 42 -5.14 -0.71 12.42
C ASP A 42 -4.14 -0.87 11.28
N HIS A 43 -4.59 -0.48 10.08
CA HIS A 43 -3.75 -0.47 8.89
C HIS A 43 -3.98 0.81 8.08
N PHE A 44 -2.93 1.34 7.51
CA PHE A 44 -2.99 2.45 6.55
C PHE A 44 -1.80 2.35 5.59
N GLY A 45 -1.90 3.00 4.45
CA GLY A 45 -0.80 2.99 3.49
C GLY A 45 -1.24 3.25 2.06
N LEU A 46 -0.63 2.54 1.13
CA LEU A 46 -0.79 2.76 -0.31
C LEU A 46 -1.29 1.49 -1.00
N LEU A 47 -2.15 1.69 -2.00
CA LEU A 47 -2.48 0.70 -3.03
C LEU A 47 -1.67 1.07 -4.28
N LEU A 48 -0.92 0.13 -4.81
CA LEU A 48 -0.04 0.35 -5.96
C LEU A 48 -0.43 -0.61 -7.08
N LYS A 49 -0.46 -0.12 -8.31
CA LYS A 49 -0.78 -0.96 -9.47
C LYS A 49 -2.11 -1.70 -9.31
N SER A 50 -3.17 -0.99 -8.97
CA SER A 50 -4.46 -1.57 -8.62
C SER A 50 -5.39 -1.69 -9.81
N ASP A 51 -6.24 -2.73 -9.80
CA ASP A 51 -7.48 -2.75 -10.57
C ASP A 51 -8.48 -1.73 -9.99
N LYS A 52 -9.57 -1.50 -10.72
CA LYS A 52 -10.61 -0.51 -10.34
C LYS A 52 -11.31 -0.81 -9.01
N ASP A 53 -11.35 -2.08 -8.62
CA ASP A 53 -12.10 -2.55 -7.45
C ASP A 53 -11.18 -2.81 -6.24
N ALA A 54 -9.89 -2.52 -6.35
CA ALA A 54 -8.84 -2.78 -5.36
C ALA A 54 -8.77 -4.26 -4.94
N THR A 55 -9.04 -5.16 -5.87
CA THR A 55 -9.00 -6.61 -5.65
C THR A 55 -7.68 -7.23 -6.10
N GLN A 56 -6.98 -6.57 -7.02
CA GLN A 56 -5.65 -6.93 -7.50
C GLN A 56 -4.73 -5.72 -7.38
N CYS A 57 -3.79 -5.75 -6.48
CA CYS A 57 -2.84 -4.66 -6.27
C CYS A 57 -1.67 -5.08 -5.39
N ILE A 58 -0.66 -4.25 -5.36
CA ILE A 58 0.36 -4.28 -4.32
C ILE A 58 -0.05 -3.33 -3.21
N VAL A 59 -0.07 -3.79 -1.98
CA VAL A 59 -0.39 -2.98 -0.81
C VAL A 59 0.87 -2.73 0.00
N LEU A 60 1.21 -1.46 0.20
CA LEU A 60 2.07 -1.07 1.30
C LEU A 60 1.17 -0.80 2.51
N ALA A 61 1.25 -1.62 3.54
CA ALA A 61 0.49 -1.45 4.76
C ALA A 61 1.41 -1.19 5.96
N PHE A 62 1.05 -0.20 6.77
CA PHE A 62 1.60 -0.02 8.10
C PHE A 62 0.63 -0.66 9.10
N ASP A 63 1.12 -1.69 9.80
CA ASP A 63 0.38 -2.45 10.79
C ASP A 63 0.72 -1.92 12.19
N LYS A 64 -0.25 -1.32 12.85
CA LYS A 64 -0.06 -0.74 14.18
C LYS A 64 0.10 -1.82 15.25
N GLY A 65 -0.64 -2.90 15.16
CA GLY A 65 -0.60 -3.98 16.15
C GLY A 65 0.77 -4.66 16.18
N MET A 66 1.35 -4.87 15.02
CA MET A 66 2.66 -5.54 14.87
C MET A 66 3.84 -4.56 14.77
N GLN A 67 3.59 -3.25 14.72
CA GLN A 67 4.63 -2.21 14.62
C GLN A 67 5.58 -2.44 13.45
N ARG A 68 5.01 -2.69 12.27
CA ARG A 68 5.76 -3.01 11.05
C ARG A 68 5.15 -2.33 9.83
N ALA A 69 5.95 -2.25 8.79
CA ALA A 69 5.47 -2.01 7.43
C ALA A 69 5.58 -3.32 6.65
N GLU A 70 4.57 -3.63 5.86
CA GLU A 70 4.51 -4.84 5.06
C GLU A 70 4.09 -4.55 3.63
N LEU A 71 4.60 -5.37 2.72
CA LEU A 71 4.21 -5.37 1.33
C LEU A 71 3.41 -6.64 1.05
N LEU A 72 2.18 -6.46 0.57
CA LEU A 72 1.25 -7.53 0.26
C LEU A 72 0.96 -7.53 -1.24
N ASN A 73 0.74 -8.70 -1.81
CA ASN A 73 0.23 -8.87 -3.18
C ASN A 73 -1.19 -9.43 -3.11
N LEU A 74 -2.18 -8.70 -3.63
CA LEU A 74 -3.61 -9.03 -3.63
C LEU A 74 -4.13 -9.29 -5.05
N PRO A 75 -5.01 -10.27 -5.24
CA PRO A 75 -4.89 -11.61 -4.68
C PRO A 75 -3.69 -12.23 -5.34
N MET A 76 -2.98 -13.12 -4.70
CA MET A 76 -2.00 -13.87 -5.47
C MET A 76 -2.75 -14.69 -6.50
N GLY A 77 -2.55 -14.33 -7.75
CA GLY A 77 -2.78 -15.27 -8.84
C GLY A 77 -1.95 -16.53 -8.56
N VAL A 78 -2.51 -17.68 -8.86
CA VAL A 78 -1.77 -18.93 -8.78
C VAL A 78 -0.60 -18.82 -9.76
N ASP A 79 0.55 -18.42 -9.25
CA ASP A 79 1.79 -18.48 -10.00
C ASP A 79 2.29 -19.94 -9.92
N PRO A 80 2.28 -20.70 -11.04
CA PRO A 80 2.74 -22.08 -11.05
C PRO A 80 4.17 -22.23 -10.54
N PHE A 81 4.99 -21.20 -10.66
CA PHE A 81 6.34 -21.17 -10.14
C PHE A 81 6.35 -21.13 -8.61
N TRP A 82 5.47 -20.37 -7.98
CA TRP A 82 5.31 -20.32 -6.53
C TRP A 82 4.78 -21.64 -5.97
N GLU A 83 3.78 -22.24 -6.62
CA GLU A 83 3.30 -23.57 -6.22
C GLU A 83 4.40 -24.64 -6.28
N ALA A 84 5.26 -24.56 -7.28
CA ALA A 84 6.35 -25.54 -7.45
C ALA A 84 7.55 -25.28 -6.52
N SER A 85 7.82 -24.01 -6.18
CA SER A 85 9.04 -23.63 -5.45
C SER A 85 8.86 -23.48 -3.96
N CYS A 86 7.64 -23.25 -3.48
CA CYS A 86 7.36 -22.87 -2.10
C CYS A 86 6.43 -23.87 -1.40
N THR A 87 6.72 -25.15 -1.51
CA THR A 87 5.94 -26.22 -0.86
C THR A 87 5.90 -26.15 0.67
N ASN A 88 6.67 -25.26 1.29
CA ASN A 88 6.76 -25.12 2.74
C ASN A 88 6.39 -23.72 3.27
N ILE A 89 6.03 -22.79 2.42
CA ILE A 89 5.60 -21.46 2.84
C ILE A 89 4.14 -21.33 2.39
N GLY A 90 3.23 -21.14 3.32
CA GLY A 90 1.79 -21.15 3.16
C GLY A 90 1.33 -21.10 1.70
N THR A 91 0.64 -22.13 1.27
CA THR A 91 0.20 -22.21 -0.13
C THR A 91 -0.75 -21.05 -0.42
N PRO A 92 -0.89 -20.60 -1.68
CA PRO A 92 -1.88 -19.62 -2.08
C PRO A 92 -3.30 -19.90 -1.58
N LYS A 93 -3.60 -21.15 -1.25
CA LYS A 93 -4.86 -21.58 -0.63
C LYS A 93 -5.04 -21.04 0.79
N ASP A 94 -3.94 -20.73 1.48
CA ASP A 94 -3.93 -20.19 2.84
C ASP A 94 -3.84 -18.65 2.84
N ALA A 95 -3.59 -18.06 1.69
CA ALA A 95 -3.66 -16.63 1.49
C ALA A 95 -5.12 -16.20 1.42
N GLY A 96 -5.81 -16.07 2.47
CA GLY A 96 -7.18 -15.56 2.50
C GLY A 96 -7.40 -14.31 1.62
N PRO A 97 -8.50 -13.60 1.79
CA PRO A 97 -8.80 -12.38 1.03
C PRO A 97 -7.75 -11.26 1.24
N ASP A 98 -6.89 -11.41 2.24
CA ASP A 98 -5.86 -10.42 2.61
C ASP A 98 -4.58 -10.50 1.76
N GLY A 99 -4.52 -11.46 0.83
CA GLY A 99 -3.38 -11.63 -0.05
C GLY A 99 -2.16 -12.29 0.60
N ILE A 100 -1.04 -12.31 -0.13
CA ILE A 100 0.22 -12.86 0.38
C ILE A 100 1.17 -11.75 0.77
N ARG A 101 1.70 -11.85 1.98
CA ARG A 101 2.80 -11.01 2.44
C ARG A 101 4.07 -11.35 1.67
N VAL A 102 4.53 -10.38 0.88
CA VAL A 102 5.77 -10.49 0.09
C VAL A 102 6.97 -10.27 1.00
N CYS A 103 6.94 -9.25 1.83
CA CYS A 103 7.96 -8.98 2.83
C CYS A 103 7.42 -8.04 3.92
N GLU A 104 8.12 -8.01 5.04
CA GLU A 104 7.83 -7.11 6.15
C GLU A 104 9.12 -6.56 6.75
N LYS A 105 9.01 -5.39 7.37
CA LYS A 105 10.12 -4.75 8.10
C LYS A 105 9.61 -4.07 9.36
N PRO A 106 10.32 -4.17 10.48
CA PRO A 106 9.98 -3.43 11.69
C PRO A 106 9.87 -1.93 11.39
N PHE A 107 8.78 -1.33 11.80
CA PHE A 107 8.53 0.10 11.63
C PHE A 107 7.68 0.61 12.80
N PRO A 108 8.32 0.94 13.92
CA PRO A 108 7.61 1.44 15.09
C PRO A 108 7.09 2.87 14.83
N PHE A 109 5.82 3.07 15.12
CA PHE A 109 5.12 4.37 15.03
C PHE A 109 3.97 4.43 16.03
N LYS A 110 3.45 5.63 16.26
CA LYS A 110 2.28 5.92 17.08
C LYS A 110 1.34 6.89 16.37
N ASP A 111 0.13 7.02 16.89
CA ASP A 111 -0.84 8.00 16.41
C ASP A 111 -0.24 9.41 16.46
N GLY A 112 -0.46 10.16 15.38
CA GLY A 112 0.07 11.51 15.21
C GLY A 112 1.49 11.59 14.66
N ASP A 113 2.23 10.49 14.58
CA ASP A 113 3.52 10.49 13.90
C ASP A 113 3.33 10.77 12.40
N VAL A 114 4.23 11.58 11.86
CA VAL A 114 4.24 11.88 10.42
C VAL A 114 5.27 10.98 9.74
N ILE A 115 4.81 10.20 8.77
CA ILE A 115 5.63 9.29 8.01
C ILE A 115 5.77 9.83 6.59
N ASP A 116 7.00 10.11 6.16
CA ASP A 116 7.29 10.48 4.78
C ASP A 116 7.30 9.23 3.89
N LEU A 117 6.53 9.26 2.80
CA LEU A 117 6.48 8.20 1.81
C LEU A 117 6.98 8.71 0.47
N LYS A 118 7.82 7.92 -0.18
CA LYS A 118 8.26 8.14 -1.57
C LYS A 118 8.13 6.84 -2.33
N VAL A 119 7.57 6.91 -3.52
CA VAL A 119 7.40 5.76 -4.42
C VAL A 119 7.94 6.14 -5.79
N ALA A 120 8.87 5.37 -6.28
CA ALA A 120 9.28 5.42 -7.67
C ALA A 120 8.62 4.26 -8.41
N VAL A 121 7.95 4.57 -9.50
CA VAL A 121 7.39 3.57 -10.41
C VAL A 121 8.09 3.75 -11.76
N ASP A 122 8.60 2.67 -12.30
CA ASP A 122 9.10 2.62 -13.67
C ASP A 122 8.59 1.35 -14.34
N LYS A 123 7.51 1.52 -15.10
CA LYS A 123 6.76 0.43 -15.74
C LYS A 123 6.31 -0.60 -14.69
N ASP A 124 6.91 -1.78 -14.69
CA ASP A 124 6.63 -2.90 -13.78
C ASP A 124 7.42 -2.84 -12.46
N MET A 125 8.43 -1.97 -12.37
CA MET A 125 9.25 -1.79 -11.16
C MET A 125 8.63 -0.80 -10.20
N ILE A 126 8.66 -1.13 -8.92
CA ILE A 126 8.18 -0.28 -7.83
C ILE A 126 9.27 -0.23 -6.76
N GLU A 127 9.68 0.96 -6.40
CA GLU A 127 10.54 1.21 -5.23
C GLU A 127 9.80 2.10 -4.24
N ILE A 128 9.80 1.72 -2.99
CA ILE A 128 9.09 2.41 -1.92
C ILE A 128 10.08 2.74 -0.81
N PHE A 129 10.05 3.98 -0.36
CA PHE A 129 10.83 4.45 0.78
C PHE A 129 9.88 5.00 1.84
N ALA A 130 10.05 4.58 3.09
CA ALA A 130 9.27 5.08 4.22
C ALA A 130 10.20 5.61 5.31
N GLY A 131 10.08 6.92 5.58
CA GLY A 131 10.71 7.63 6.68
C GLY A 131 12.22 7.49 6.76
N GLU A 132 12.96 7.44 5.70
CA GLU A 132 14.41 7.20 5.70
C GLU A 132 14.87 5.93 6.46
N LYS A 133 13.93 5.08 6.87
CA LYS A 133 14.17 3.91 7.71
C LYS A 133 14.16 2.61 6.92
N ILE A 134 13.22 2.48 5.98
CA ILE A 134 13.02 1.25 5.22
C ILE A 134 12.81 1.53 3.74
N ALA A 135 13.16 0.57 2.93
CA ALA A 135 12.86 0.54 1.50
C ALA A 135 12.35 -0.85 1.10
N PHE A 136 11.43 -0.85 0.13
CA PHE A 136 10.97 -2.06 -0.55
C PHE A 136 11.20 -1.90 -2.04
N THR A 137 11.53 -2.99 -2.71
CA THR A 137 11.58 -3.07 -4.18
C THR A 137 10.73 -4.25 -4.60
N TYR A 138 9.86 -4.04 -5.57
CA TYR A 138 8.98 -5.07 -6.09
C TYR A 138 8.79 -4.92 -7.60
N ARG A 139 8.49 -6.02 -8.26
CA ARG A 139 8.14 -6.03 -9.68
C ARG A 139 6.75 -6.63 -9.85
N TYR A 140 5.86 -5.88 -10.49
CA TYR A 140 4.47 -6.27 -10.70
C TYR A 140 4.16 -6.37 -12.19
N TYR A 141 3.63 -7.51 -12.61
CA TYR A 141 3.35 -7.82 -14.01
C TYR A 141 1.86 -7.86 -14.36
N GLY A 142 0.99 -7.52 -13.40
CA GLY A 142 -0.45 -7.52 -13.59
C GLY A 142 -0.97 -6.31 -14.38
N GLU A 143 -2.21 -6.41 -14.81
CA GLU A 143 -2.94 -5.27 -15.37
C GLU A 143 -3.16 -4.20 -14.31
N THR A 144 -3.16 -2.93 -14.72
CA THR A 144 -3.25 -1.79 -13.81
C THR A 144 -4.23 -0.75 -14.36
N ASP A 145 -5.30 -0.51 -13.63
CA ASP A 145 -6.23 0.60 -13.89
C ASP A 145 -5.77 1.89 -13.18
N TYR A 146 -5.23 1.76 -11.97
CA TYR A 146 -4.76 2.86 -11.14
C TYR A 146 -3.36 2.61 -10.61
N GLN A 147 -2.48 3.59 -10.80
CA GLN A 147 -1.07 3.47 -10.39
C GLN A 147 -0.89 3.60 -8.88
N ILE A 148 -1.64 4.52 -8.27
CA ILE A 148 -1.55 4.86 -6.84
C ILE A 148 -2.94 5.03 -6.25
N GLY A 149 -3.16 4.41 -5.09
CA GLY A 149 -4.27 4.66 -4.19
C GLY A 149 -3.79 4.86 -2.76
N LEU A 150 -4.63 5.46 -1.95
CA LEU A 150 -4.43 5.69 -0.52
C LEU A 150 -5.42 4.81 0.23
N MET A 151 -5.03 4.24 1.37
CA MET A 151 -5.92 3.38 2.16
C MET A 151 -5.80 3.61 3.67
N ALA A 152 -6.91 3.38 4.37
CA ALA A 152 -6.97 3.27 5.83
C ALA A 152 -8.03 2.22 6.22
N GLN A 153 -7.75 1.45 7.26
CA GLN A 153 -8.63 0.43 7.80
C GLN A 153 -8.73 0.60 9.32
N ASP A 154 -9.97 0.53 9.84
CA ASP A 154 -10.28 0.62 11.26
C ASP A 154 -9.61 1.79 11.98
N GLY A 155 -9.88 2.99 11.50
CA GLY A 155 -9.37 4.24 12.03
C GLY A 155 -9.21 5.29 10.94
N CYS A 156 -8.36 6.27 11.18
CA CYS A 156 -8.19 7.41 10.30
C CYS A 156 -6.74 7.57 9.86
N ALA A 157 -6.57 8.01 8.63
CA ALA A 157 -5.28 8.45 8.13
C ALA A 157 -5.44 9.71 7.28
N GLU A 158 -4.61 10.69 7.54
CA GLU A 158 -4.49 11.89 6.72
C GLU A 158 -3.24 11.78 5.84
N PHE A 159 -3.44 11.88 4.53
CA PHE A 159 -2.38 11.95 3.54
C PHE A 159 -2.28 13.39 3.05
N PHE A 160 -1.12 13.98 3.13
CA PHE A 160 -0.92 15.38 2.75
C PHE A 160 0.43 15.59 2.06
N ASP A 161 0.66 16.80 1.55
CA ASP A 161 1.83 17.12 0.72
C ASP A 161 1.97 16.17 -0.51
N LEU A 162 0.83 15.77 -1.09
CA LEU A 162 0.82 14.86 -2.23
C LEU A 162 1.49 15.51 -3.45
N LYS A 163 2.46 14.84 -4.02
CA LYS A 163 3.21 15.30 -5.19
C LYS A 163 3.48 14.15 -6.13
N ILE A 164 3.20 14.38 -7.42
CA ILE A 164 3.57 13.48 -8.51
C ILE A 164 4.51 14.25 -9.42
N THR A 165 5.63 13.63 -9.76
CA THR A 165 6.65 14.19 -10.65
C THR A 165 6.95 13.16 -11.74
N LYS A 166 6.95 13.63 -12.98
CA LYS A 166 7.28 12.82 -14.18
C LYS A 166 8.79 12.76 -14.36
#